data_4bb7a471bfa1c12b1b91bdaee8f45eef
#
_entry.id   4bb7a471bfa1c12b1b91bdaee8f45eef
#
_cell.length_a   1.000
_cell.length_b   1.000
_cell.length_c   1.000
_cell.angle_alpha   90.00
_cell.angle_beta   90.00
_cell.angle_gamma   90.00
#
_symmetry.space_group_name_H-M   'P 1'
#
loop_
_entity.id
_entity.type
_entity.pdbx_description
1 polymer ?
#
loop_
_entity_poly.entity_id
_entity_poly.type
_entity_poly.pdbx_seq_one_letter_code
_entity_poly.pdbx_strand_id
1 'polypeptide(L)'
;MSSERLAELAGVNAAKVRKDLSYLGSYGTRGVGYDVGYLLHEISRELGLTHDWPVAIVGVGNLGQALANYRGFGARGFRIVALFDADPRKVGRKVGEHAIQALEDLPEVARRGRVAIGIIATPAPAAQEVADRLVDAGVTSILNFAPTVVSVPSGVSLRKVDLAIELQILSFYQQRRDGGAARDGVALDGAKSDGPRRDGRAASARAR
;
A
#
# COMPACT_ATOMS: atom_id res chain seq x y z
N MET A 1 -21.23 -12.00 -18.10
CA MET A 1 -19.81 -12.45 -18.09
C MET A 1 -19.73 -13.75 -17.29
N SER A 2 -18.98 -14.76 -17.73
CA SER A 2 -18.84 -16.03 -16.99
C SER A 2 -17.80 -15.95 -15.86
N SER A 3 -17.88 -16.89 -14.89
CA SER A 3 -16.89 -16.97 -13.80
C SER A 3 -15.49 -17.36 -14.33
N GLU A 4 -15.41 -18.07 -15.42
CA GLU A 4 -14.15 -18.43 -16.09
C GLU A 4 -13.47 -17.20 -16.65
N ARG A 5 -14.25 -16.33 -17.32
CA ARG A 5 -13.72 -15.06 -17.87
C ARG A 5 -13.29 -14.08 -16.79
N LEU A 6 -14.06 -13.97 -15.70
CA LEU A 6 -13.66 -13.17 -14.54
C LEU A 6 -12.37 -13.69 -13.89
N ALA A 7 -12.26 -15.02 -13.78
CA ALA A 7 -11.08 -15.66 -13.20
C ALA A 7 -9.81 -15.41 -14.04
N GLU A 8 -9.92 -15.51 -15.36
CA GLU A 8 -8.85 -15.21 -16.30
C GLU A 8 -8.37 -13.75 -16.15
N LEU A 9 -9.30 -12.79 -16.11
CA LEU A 9 -8.99 -11.36 -15.95
C LEU A 9 -8.39 -11.03 -14.58
N ALA A 10 -8.80 -11.74 -13.52
CA ALA A 10 -8.33 -11.53 -12.16
C ALA A 10 -7.09 -12.36 -11.79
N GLY A 11 -6.58 -13.23 -12.68
CA GLY A 11 -5.45 -14.09 -12.40
C GLY A 11 -5.71 -15.15 -11.32
N VAL A 12 -6.96 -15.60 -11.17
CA VAL A 12 -7.39 -16.61 -10.18
C VAL A 12 -8.18 -17.73 -10.86
N ASN A 13 -8.63 -18.74 -10.11
CA ASN A 13 -9.49 -19.79 -10.66
C ASN A 13 -10.99 -19.46 -10.51
N ALA A 14 -11.83 -20.04 -11.37
CA ALA A 14 -13.28 -19.78 -11.39
C ALA A 14 -14.01 -20.21 -10.10
N ALA A 15 -13.50 -21.23 -9.39
CA ALA A 15 -14.07 -21.64 -8.11
C ALA A 15 -13.84 -20.58 -7.03
N LYS A 16 -12.66 -19.95 -7.03
CA LYS A 16 -12.35 -18.81 -6.13
C LYS A 16 -13.25 -17.61 -6.43
N VAL A 17 -13.44 -17.26 -7.71
CA VAL A 17 -14.36 -16.18 -8.11
C VAL A 17 -15.77 -16.44 -7.58
N ARG A 18 -16.31 -17.64 -7.80
CA ARG A 18 -17.66 -18.02 -7.31
C ARG A 18 -17.75 -17.94 -5.80
N LYS A 19 -16.72 -18.42 -5.09
CA LYS A 19 -16.66 -18.37 -3.63
C LYS A 19 -16.60 -16.92 -3.13
N ASP A 20 -15.69 -16.12 -3.67
CA ASP A 20 -15.51 -14.74 -3.23
C ASP A 20 -16.77 -13.90 -3.49
N LEU A 21 -17.39 -14.04 -4.66
CA LEU A 21 -18.66 -13.37 -4.97
C LEU A 21 -19.84 -13.86 -4.12
N SER A 22 -19.84 -15.12 -3.66
CA SER A 22 -20.89 -15.62 -2.77
C SER A 22 -20.93 -14.96 -1.39
N TYR A 23 -19.81 -14.39 -0.92
CA TYR A 23 -19.77 -13.61 0.32
C TYR A 23 -20.45 -12.24 0.17
N LEU A 24 -20.47 -11.69 -1.05
CA LEU A 24 -21.12 -10.43 -1.34
C LEU A 24 -22.62 -10.61 -1.65
N GLY A 25 -23.06 -11.83 -1.97
CA GLY A 25 -24.43 -12.16 -2.35
C GLY A 25 -24.51 -13.10 -3.55
N SER A 26 -25.71 -13.41 -4.01
CA SER A 26 -25.96 -14.29 -5.17
C SER A 26 -26.18 -13.45 -6.43
N TYR A 27 -25.13 -13.13 -7.15
CA TYR A 27 -25.16 -12.25 -8.31
C TYR A 27 -25.10 -12.95 -9.66
N GLY A 28 -24.89 -14.26 -9.68
CA GLY A 28 -24.78 -15.05 -10.91
C GLY A 28 -25.98 -15.96 -11.14
N THR A 29 -26.43 -16.05 -12.39
CA THR A 29 -27.42 -17.03 -12.82
C THR A 29 -26.73 -18.24 -13.43
N ARG A 30 -27.08 -19.43 -12.95
CA ARG A 30 -26.49 -20.69 -13.45
C ARG A 30 -26.72 -20.84 -14.96
N GLY A 31 -25.61 -21.02 -15.69
CA GLY A 31 -25.63 -21.14 -17.17
C GLY A 31 -25.67 -19.82 -17.93
N VAL A 32 -25.90 -18.68 -17.26
CA VAL A 32 -25.92 -17.33 -17.87
C VAL A 32 -24.69 -16.51 -17.46
N GLY A 33 -24.23 -16.68 -16.21
CA GLY A 33 -23.12 -15.93 -15.62
C GLY A 33 -23.61 -14.69 -14.88
N TYR A 34 -22.79 -13.62 -14.91
CA TYR A 34 -22.99 -12.39 -14.18
C TYR A 34 -23.36 -11.24 -15.10
N ASP A 35 -24.36 -10.44 -14.69
CA ASP A 35 -24.56 -9.11 -15.27
C ASP A 35 -23.42 -8.20 -14.76
N VAL A 36 -22.65 -7.62 -15.68
CA VAL A 36 -21.45 -6.85 -15.33
C VAL A 36 -21.80 -5.53 -14.67
N GLY A 37 -22.84 -4.85 -15.14
CA GLY A 37 -23.27 -3.57 -14.58
C GLY A 37 -23.78 -3.73 -13.16
N TYR A 38 -24.64 -4.71 -12.93
CA TYR A 38 -25.16 -5.04 -11.61
C TYR A 38 -24.02 -5.48 -10.64
N LEU A 39 -23.15 -6.38 -11.09
CA LEU A 39 -22.03 -6.84 -10.25
C LEU A 39 -21.07 -5.71 -9.89
N LEU A 40 -20.77 -4.82 -10.84
CA LEU A 40 -19.94 -3.65 -10.58
C LEU A 40 -20.59 -2.72 -9.55
N HIS A 41 -21.90 -2.48 -9.66
CA HIS A 41 -22.63 -1.66 -8.70
C HIS A 41 -22.58 -2.26 -7.29
N GLU A 42 -22.87 -3.56 -7.16
CA GLU A 42 -22.87 -4.26 -5.87
C GLU A 42 -21.46 -4.30 -5.23
N ILE A 43 -20.42 -4.64 -6.00
CA ILE A 43 -19.04 -4.60 -5.50
C ILE A 43 -18.66 -3.19 -5.07
N SER A 44 -19.03 -2.18 -5.86
CA SER A 44 -18.73 -0.78 -5.52
C SER A 44 -19.44 -0.36 -4.22
N ARG A 45 -20.68 -0.80 -4.02
CA ARG A 45 -21.43 -0.55 -2.79
C ARG A 45 -20.76 -1.21 -1.58
N GLU A 46 -20.42 -2.48 -1.66
CA GLU A 46 -19.78 -3.22 -0.57
C GLU A 46 -18.38 -2.67 -0.22
N LEU A 47 -17.66 -2.18 -1.22
CA LEU A 47 -16.38 -1.52 -1.02
C LEU A 47 -16.50 -0.04 -0.58
N GLY A 48 -17.74 0.46 -0.40
CA GLY A 48 -17.99 1.86 -0.04
C GLY A 48 -17.64 2.87 -1.14
N LEU A 49 -17.48 2.43 -2.39
CA LEU A 49 -17.09 3.28 -3.53
C LEU A 49 -18.29 4.06 -4.12
N THR A 50 -19.51 3.81 -3.64
CA THR A 50 -20.73 4.56 -4.02
C THR A 50 -20.96 5.78 -3.15
N HIS A 51 -20.13 6.01 -2.13
CA HIS A 51 -20.22 7.15 -1.22
C HIS A 51 -19.12 8.17 -1.55
N ASP A 52 -19.45 9.43 -1.38
CA ASP A 52 -18.50 10.54 -1.40
C ASP A 52 -17.87 10.64 0.00
N TRP A 53 -16.61 10.20 0.13
CA TRP A 53 -15.88 10.28 1.38
C TRP A 53 -15.13 11.61 1.49
N PRO A 54 -15.56 12.53 2.37
CA PRO A 54 -14.85 13.78 2.58
C PRO A 54 -13.48 13.53 3.24
N VAL A 55 -12.41 14.01 2.60
CA VAL A 55 -11.03 13.81 3.03
C VAL A 55 -10.38 15.14 3.36
N ALA A 56 -9.71 15.21 4.50
CA ALA A 56 -8.80 16.31 4.84
C ALA A 56 -7.35 15.87 4.76
N ILE A 57 -6.47 16.75 4.27
CA ILE A 57 -5.02 16.53 4.24
C ILE A 57 -4.37 17.52 5.21
N VAL A 58 -3.56 17.01 6.12
CA VAL A 58 -2.77 17.80 7.06
C VAL A 58 -1.29 17.66 6.77
N GLY A 59 -0.63 18.79 6.51
CA GLY A 59 0.73 18.87 6.00
C GLY A 59 0.76 19.01 4.47
N VAL A 60 0.89 20.26 4.00
CA VAL A 60 0.91 20.59 2.56
C VAL A 60 2.35 20.86 2.12
N GLY A 61 3.22 19.87 2.36
CA GLY A 61 4.55 19.75 1.76
C GLY A 61 4.47 19.12 0.38
N ASN A 62 5.58 18.60 -0.15
CA ASN A 62 5.62 17.98 -1.48
C ASN A 62 4.61 16.84 -1.61
N LEU A 63 4.56 15.94 -0.62
CA LEU A 63 3.62 14.82 -0.63
C LEU A 63 2.17 15.29 -0.51
N GLY A 64 1.87 16.18 0.45
CA GLY A 64 0.51 16.68 0.65
C GLY A 64 -0.04 17.40 -0.59
N GLN A 65 0.79 18.18 -1.28
CA GLN A 65 0.41 18.81 -2.55
C GLN A 65 0.16 17.79 -3.66
N ALA A 66 1.03 16.77 -3.76
CA ALA A 66 0.85 15.69 -4.74
C ALA A 66 -0.46 14.92 -4.49
N LEU A 67 -0.77 14.60 -3.24
CA LEU A 67 -2.02 13.94 -2.87
C LEU A 67 -3.25 14.82 -3.12
N ALA A 68 -3.17 16.12 -2.81
CA ALA A 68 -4.28 17.06 -3.05
C ALA A 68 -4.63 17.19 -4.54
N ASN A 69 -3.65 17.05 -5.43
CA ASN A 69 -3.83 17.10 -6.89
C ASN A 69 -4.08 15.72 -7.53
N TYR A 70 -4.12 14.65 -6.75
CA TYR A 70 -4.26 13.30 -7.30
C TYR A 70 -5.69 13.01 -7.75
N ARG A 71 -5.93 13.05 -9.05
CA ARG A 71 -7.26 12.83 -9.67
C ARG A 71 -7.85 11.45 -9.40
N GLY A 72 -7.02 10.45 -9.09
CA GLY A 72 -7.47 9.10 -8.81
C GLY A 72 -8.30 8.96 -7.53
N PHE A 73 -8.27 9.94 -6.65
CA PHE A 73 -9.13 9.95 -5.46
C PHE A 73 -10.59 10.18 -5.84
N GLY A 74 -10.90 11.22 -6.64
CA GLY A 74 -12.26 11.51 -7.07
C GLY A 74 -12.91 10.36 -7.85
N ALA A 75 -12.13 9.68 -8.71
CA ALA A 75 -12.61 8.50 -9.44
C ALA A 75 -13.02 7.32 -8.55
N ARG A 76 -12.62 7.35 -7.26
CA ARG A 76 -12.90 6.30 -6.26
C ARG A 76 -13.78 6.79 -5.11
N GLY A 77 -14.47 7.92 -5.26
CA GLY A 77 -15.35 8.45 -4.24
C GLY A 77 -14.65 9.15 -3.06
N PHE A 78 -13.37 9.50 -3.17
CA PHE A 78 -12.67 10.29 -2.17
C PHE A 78 -12.58 11.73 -2.60
N ARG A 79 -13.27 12.62 -1.89
CA ARG A 79 -13.30 14.03 -2.21
C ARG A 79 -12.48 14.84 -1.21
N ILE A 80 -11.40 15.46 -1.66
CA ILE A 80 -10.64 16.40 -0.82
C ILE A 80 -11.55 17.59 -0.52
N VAL A 81 -11.71 17.93 0.75
CA VAL A 81 -12.56 19.04 1.20
C VAL A 81 -11.80 20.11 1.97
N ALA A 82 -10.63 19.78 2.52
CA ALA A 82 -9.81 20.72 3.28
C ALA A 82 -8.34 20.34 3.24
N LEU A 83 -7.49 21.36 3.25
CA LEU A 83 -6.05 21.27 3.35
C LEU A 83 -5.59 22.11 4.54
N PHE A 84 -4.71 21.56 5.40
CA PHE A 84 -4.19 22.24 6.57
C PHE A 84 -2.67 22.21 6.61
N ASP A 85 -2.05 23.30 7.06
CA ASP A 85 -0.63 23.35 7.35
C ASP A 85 -0.38 24.22 8.59
N ALA A 86 0.66 23.89 9.36
CA ALA A 86 1.08 24.68 10.50
C ALA A 86 1.96 25.89 10.10
N ASP A 87 2.49 25.92 8.89
CA ASP A 87 3.31 27.05 8.40
C ASP A 87 2.41 28.20 7.94
N PRO A 88 2.39 29.34 8.68
CA PRO A 88 1.54 30.48 8.33
C PRO A 88 1.84 31.07 6.95
N ARG A 89 3.05 30.85 6.40
CA ARG A 89 3.42 31.32 5.06
C ARG A 89 2.71 30.53 3.94
N LYS A 90 2.16 29.38 4.24
CA LYS A 90 1.41 28.57 3.30
C LYS A 90 -0.09 28.83 3.41
N VAL A 91 -0.59 29.26 4.54
CA VAL A 91 -2.01 29.56 4.76
C VAL A 91 -2.51 30.56 3.72
N GLY A 92 -3.67 30.29 3.14
CA GLY A 92 -4.26 31.09 2.06
C GLY A 92 -3.75 30.76 0.64
N ARG A 93 -2.62 30.06 0.50
CA ARG A 93 -2.18 29.57 -0.81
C ARG A 93 -3.13 28.49 -1.34
N LYS A 94 -3.31 28.43 -2.65
CA LYS A 94 -4.16 27.43 -3.29
C LYS A 94 -3.32 26.23 -3.76
N VAL A 95 -3.87 25.03 -3.54
CA VAL A 95 -3.42 23.79 -4.16
C VAL A 95 -4.63 23.15 -4.84
N GLY A 96 -4.63 23.10 -6.17
CA GLY A 96 -5.82 22.79 -6.94
C GLY A 96 -6.93 23.82 -6.68
N GLU A 97 -8.10 23.34 -6.28
CA GLU A 97 -9.27 24.18 -5.98
C GLU A 97 -9.34 24.62 -4.51
N HIS A 98 -8.47 24.07 -3.63
CA HIS A 98 -8.55 24.28 -2.20
C HIS A 98 -7.50 25.27 -1.70
N ALA A 99 -7.91 26.21 -0.87
CA ALA A 99 -6.99 27.05 -0.10
C ALA A 99 -6.48 26.27 1.12
N ILE A 100 -5.19 26.43 1.42
CA ILE A 100 -4.59 25.88 2.65
C ILE A 100 -5.10 26.70 3.85
N GLN A 101 -5.61 26.02 4.85
CA GLN A 101 -6.14 26.60 6.09
C GLN A 101 -5.12 26.42 7.22
N ALA A 102 -5.24 27.21 8.27
CA ALA A 102 -4.42 27.06 9.45
C ALA A 102 -4.76 25.75 10.19
N LEU A 103 -3.77 25.12 10.79
CA LEU A 103 -3.96 23.87 11.53
C LEU A 103 -4.94 24.06 12.71
N GLU A 104 -4.99 25.25 13.27
CA GLU A 104 -5.89 25.64 14.36
C GLU A 104 -7.38 25.54 13.96
N ASP A 105 -7.70 25.76 12.69
CA ASP A 105 -9.09 25.72 12.16
C ASP A 105 -9.58 24.28 11.92
N LEU A 106 -8.67 23.28 12.02
CA LEU A 106 -8.99 21.88 11.71
C LEU A 106 -10.24 21.36 12.44
N PRO A 107 -10.40 21.57 13.79
CA PRO A 107 -11.54 20.98 14.49
C PRO A 107 -12.89 21.52 14.01
N GLU A 108 -12.96 22.80 13.68
CA GLU A 108 -14.19 23.41 13.18
C GLU A 108 -14.48 22.99 11.74
N VAL A 109 -13.48 23.10 10.86
CA VAL A 109 -13.62 22.80 9.45
C VAL A 109 -13.91 21.32 9.23
N ALA A 110 -13.25 20.43 9.99
CA ALA A 110 -13.46 18.98 9.89
C ALA A 110 -14.90 18.61 10.31
N ARG A 111 -15.42 19.18 11.40
CA ARG A 111 -16.81 18.94 11.83
C ARG A 111 -17.81 19.49 10.81
N ARG A 112 -17.64 20.72 10.34
CA ARG A 112 -18.52 21.33 9.33
C ARG A 112 -18.48 20.60 8.01
N GLY A 113 -17.29 20.20 7.56
CA GLY A 113 -17.07 19.45 6.32
C GLY A 113 -17.40 17.97 6.42
N ARG A 114 -17.81 17.47 7.61
CA ARG A 114 -18.06 16.04 7.90
C ARG A 114 -16.92 15.16 7.43
N VAL A 115 -15.69 15.59 7.72
CA VAL A 115 -14.49 14.84 7.30
C VAL A 115 -14.56 13.41 7.84
N ALA A 116 -14.55 12.45 6.93
CA ALA A 116 -14.56 11.02 7.26
C ALA A 116 -13.15 10.47 7.39
N ILE A 117 -12.21 10.97 6.57
CA ILE A 117 -10.84 10.45 6.49
C ILE A 117 -9.85 11.61 6.63
N GLY A 118 -8.91 11.47 7.56
CA GLY A 118 -7.77 12.38 7.71
C GLY A 118 -6.50 11.76 7.10
N ILE A 119 -5.80 12.54 6.29
CA ILE A 119 -4.47 12.16 5.77
C ILE A 119 -3.42 12.98 6.51
N ILE A 120 -2.47 12.32 7.16
CA ILE A 120 -1.32 12.93 7.82
C ILE A 120 -0.12 12.84 6.88
N ALA A 121 0.35 13.99 6.39
CA ALA A 121 1.51 14.12 5.53
C ALA A 121 2.53 15.12 6.13
N THR A 122 2.64 15.14 7.47
CA THR A 122 3.54 15.99 8.24
C THR A 122 4.86 15.30 8.55
N PRO A 123 5.90 16.03 8.97
CA PRO A 123 7.08 15.45 9.60
C PRO A 123 6.72 14.64 10.86
N ALA A 124 7.56 13.63 11.17
CA ALA A 124 7.34 12.70 12.28
C ALA A 124 7.00 13.37 13.63
N PRO A 125 7.69 14.45 14.07
CA PRO A 125 7.40 15.07 15.37
C PRO A 125 5.99 15.65 15.52
N ALA A 126 5.35 16.06 14.41
CA ALA A 126 4.02 16.67 14.43
C ALA A 126 2.88 15.65 14.25
N ALA A 127 3.19 14.39 13.88
CA ALA A 127 2.18 13.45 13.45
C ALA A 127 1.19 13.05 14.55
N GLN A 128 1.66 12.89 15.80
CA GLN A 128 0.79 12.52 16.91
C GLN A 128 -0.20 13.64 17.23
N GLU A 129 0.29 14.88 17.35
CA GLU A 129 -0.57 16.03 17.61
C GLU A 129 -1.65 16.20 16.54
N VAL A 130 -1.29 15.99 15.27
CA VAL A 130 -2.25 16.05 14.17
C VAL A 130 -3.28 14.93 14.26
N ALA A 131 -2.87 13.73 14.65
CA ALA A 131 -3.80 12.62 14.84
C ALA A 131 -4.80 12.93 15.98
N ASP A 132 -4.31 13.44 17.09
CA ASP A 132 -5.15 13.80 18.23
C ASP A 132 -6.18 14.87 17.83
N ARG A 133 -5.78 15.92 17.11
CA ARG A 133 -6.68 16.96 16.59
C ARG A 133 -7.73 16.42 15.62
N LEU A 134 -7.36 15.47 14.75
CA LEU A 134 -8.30 14.80 13.84
C LEU A 134 -9.34 13.99 14.62
N VAL A 135 -8.89 13.22 15.61
CA VAL A 135 -9.76 12.43 16.49
C VAL A 135 -10.72 13.32 17.29
N ASP A 136 -10.23 14.40 17.89
CA ASP A 136 -11.03 15.38 18.63
C ASP A 136 -12.07 16.07 17.74
N ALA A 137 -11.78 16.20 16.46
CA ALA A 137 -12.73 16.69 15.45
C ALA A 137 -13.76 15.65 15.00
N GLY A 138 -13.68 14.40 15.49
CA GLY A 138 -14.62 13.33 15.18
C GLY A 138 -14.20 12.49 13.95
N VAL A 139 -12.98 12.62 13.44
CA VAL A 139 -12.48 11.79 12.34
C VAL A 139 -12.17 10.40 12.86
N THR A 140 -12.75 9.38 12.23
CA THR A 140 -12.63 7.97 12.66
C THR A 140 -11.73 7.13 11.77
N SER A 141 -11.18 7.69 10.69
CA SER A 141 -10.28 6.99 9.78
C SER A 141 -9.08 7.87 9.44
N ILE A 142 -7.87 7.35 9.66
CA ILE A 142 -6.63 8.11 9.47
C ILE A 142 -5.67 7.32 8.59
N LEU A 143 -5.14 7.97 7.55
CA LEU A 143 -4.05 7.47 6.71
C LEU A 143 -2.78 8.25 7.04
N ASN A 144 -1.80 7.58 7.67
CA ASN A 144 -0.57 8.21 8.13
C ASN A 144 0.59 7.94 7.17
N PHE A 145 1.13 8.98 6.55
CA PHE A 145 2.35 8.96 5.75
C PHE A 145 3.58 9.45 6.51
N ALA A 146 3.41 9.97 7.72
CA ALA A 146 4.57 10.37 8.53
C ALA A 146 5.39 9.13 8.92
N PRO A 147 6.75 9.21 8.87
CA PRO A 147 7.63 8.07 9.16
C PRO A 147 7.73 7.80 10.67
N THR A 148 6.59 7.67 11.33
CA THR A 148 6.51 7.41 12.79
C THR A 148 5.29 6.56 13.11
N VAL A 149 5.29 5.97 14.30
CA VAL A 149 4.13 5.32 14.87
C VAL A 149 3.25 6.38 15.51
N VAL A 150 1.96 6.33 15.22
CA VAL A 150 0.94 7.19 15.81
C VAL A 150 -0.03 6.30 16.58
N SER A 151 -0.44 6.73 17.76
CA SER A 151 -1.43 6.04 18.58
C SER A 151 -2.79 6.72 18.43
N VAL A 152 -3.85 5.92 18.34
CA VAL A 152 -5.23 6.41 18.26
C VAL A 152 -6.13 5.60 19.21
N PRO A 153 -7.24 6.17 19.69
CA PRO A 153 -8.20 5.45 20.54
C PRO A 153 -8.84 4.25 19.83
N SER A 154 -9.38 3.33 20.64
CA SER A 154 -10.24 2.25 20.11
C SER A 154 -11.45 2.86 19.37
N GLY A 155 -11.75 2.33 18.17
CA GLY A 155 -12.81 2.86 17.31
C GLY A 155 -12.30 3.81 16.21
N VAL A 156 -11.03 4.22 16.24
CA VAL A 156 -10.40 4.93 15.14
C VAL A 156 -9.56 3.98 14.31
N SER A 157 -9.80 3.92 13.02
CA SER A 157 -9.03 3.13 12.07
C SER A 157 -7.78 3.89 11.63
N LEU A 158 -6.60 3.35 11.93
CA LEU A 158 -5.32 3.92 11.50
C LEU A 158 -4.63 3.00 10.49
N ARG A 159 -4.20 3.56 9.38
CA ARG A 159 -3.33 2.89 8.39
C ARG A 159 -2.05 3.69 8.22
N LYS A 160 -0.90 3.04 8.38
CA LYS A 160 0.40 3.62 8.06
C LYS A 160 0.80 3.23 6.65
N VAL A 161 1.29 4.19 5.88
CA VAL A 161 1.91 3.99 4.57
C VAL A 161 3.36 4.42 4.67
N ASP A 162 4.28 3.48 4.49
CA ASP A 162 5.72 3.74 4.56
C ASP A 162 6.38 3.25 3.27
N LEU A 163 6.63 4.19 2.37
CA LEU A 163 7.21 3.88 1.06
C LEU A 163 8.64 3.33 1.17
N ALA A 164 9.37 3.68 2.22
CA ALA A 164 10.72 3.15 2.44
C ALA A 164 10.69 1.66 2.80
N ILE A 165 9.70 1.23 3.58
CA ILE A 165 9.50 -0.19 3.90
C ILE A 165 9.19 -0.99 2.64
N GLU A 166 8.33 -0.49 1.75
CA GLU A 166 8.03 -1.17 0.49
C GLU A 166 9.27 -1.33 -0.39
N LEU A 167 10.13 -0.31 -0.45
CA LEU A 167 11.41 -0.40 -1.16
C LEU A 167 12.38 -1.37 -0.48
N GLN A 168 12.42 -1.43 0.86
CA GLN A 168 13.25 -2.39 1.59
C GLN A 168 12.81 -3.84 1.32
N ILE A 169 11.51 -4.09 1.25
CA ILE A 169 10.96 -5.41 0.88
C ILE A 169 11.43 -5.80 -0.52
N LEU A 170 11.35 -4.89 -1.48
CA LEU A 170 11.83 -5.15 -2.85
C LEU A 170 13.34 -5.39 -2.89
N SER A 171 14.15 -4.63 -2.15
CA SER A 171 15.61 -4.82 -2.08
C SER A 171 15.98 -6.17 -1.47
N PHE A 172 15.24 -6.63 -0.45
CA PHE A 172 15.41 -7.97 0.12
C PHE A 172 15.17 -9.07 -0.91
N TYR A 173 14.11 -8.97 -1.72
CA TYR A 173 13.86 -9.95 -2.77
C TYR A 173 14.93 -9.92 -3.86
N GLN A 174 15.45 -8.74 -4.21
CA GLN A 174 16.52 -8.60 -5.19
C GLN A 174 17.80 -9.29 -4.71
N GLN A 175 18.23 -9.04 -3.47
CA GLN A 175 19.40 -9.70 -2.89
C GLN A 175 19.29 -11.24 -2.89
N ARG A 176 18.09 -11.77 -2.65
CA ARG A 176 17.87 -13.24 -2.68
C ARG A 176 17.99 -13.81 -4.09
N ARG A 177 17.60 -13.07 -5.12
CA ARG A 177 17.77 -13.46 -6.52
C ARG A 177 19.26 -13.50 -6.90
N ASP A 178 20.00 -12.45 -6.56
CA ASP A 178 21.42 -12.32 -6.88
C ASP A 178 22.28 -13.34 -6.08
N GLY A 179 21.95 -13.57 -4.81
CA GLY A 179 22.62 -14.55 -3.95
C GLY A 179 22.29 -16.01 -4.30
N GLY A 180 21.12 -16.28 -4.90
CA GLY A 180 20.77 -17.59 -5.47
C GLY A 180 21.58 -17.90 -6.73
N ALA A 181 21.71 -16.93 -7.62
CA ALA A 181 22.50 -17.06 -8.85
C ALA A 181 23.99 -17.28 -8.57
N ALA A 182 24.54 -16.66 -7.49
CA ALA A 182 25.94 -16.83 -7.08
C ALA A 182 26.22 -18.21 -6.45
N ARG A 183 25.23 -18.86 -5.83
CA ARG A 183 25.38 -20.20 -5.26
C ARG A 183 25.29 -21.30 -6.32
N ASP A 184 24.49 -21.12 -7.34
CA ASP A 184 24.40 -22.07 -8.47
C ASP A 184 25.59 -21.97 -9.42
N GLY A 185 26.29 -20.83 -9.47
CA GLY A 185 27.51 -20.64 -10.27
C GLY A 185 28.81 -21.25 -9.68
N VAL A 186 28.84 -21.51 -8.38
CA VAL A 186 30.05 -22.10 -7.71
C VAL A 186 30.04 -23.63 -7.73
N ALA A 187 28.93 -24.28 -8.09
CA ALA A 187 28.81 -25.75 -8.09
C ALA A 187 29.31 -26.44 -9.37
N LEU A 188 29.75 -25.72 -10.41
CA LEU A 188 30.14 -26.31 -11.71
C LEU A 188 31.61 -26.31 -12.05
N ASP A 189 32.51 -25.81 -11.19
CA ASP A 189 33.95 -25.71 -11.51
C ASP A 189 34.88 -26.64 -10.70
N GLY A 190 34.31 -27.67 -10.05
CA GLY A 190 35.03 -28.61 -9.19
C GLY A 190 35.13 -30.05 -9.68
N ALA A 191 35.00 -30.33 -10.96
CA ALA A 191 35.11 -31.72 -11.48
C ALA A 191 35.87 -31.77 -12.80
N LYS A 192 37.22 -31.61 -12.73
CA LYS A 192 38.11 -32.17 -13.76
C LYS A 192 39.42 -32.60 -13.16
N SER A 193 39.62 -33.92 -13.24
CA SER A 193 40.79 -34.69 -13.46
C SER A 193 41.90 -34.71 -12.41
N ASP A 194 42.04 -35.84 -11.75
CA ASP A 194 43.34 -36.50 -11.79
C ASP A 194 43.13 -38.02 -11.89
N GLY A 195 43.49 -38.54 -13.04
CA GLY A 195 43.56 -39.96 -13.33
C GLY A 195 44.90 -40.57 -12.88
N PRO A 196 44.98 -41.90 -12.72
CA PRO A 196 46.10 -42.55 -12.04
C PRO A 196 47.30 -42.72 -12.97
N ARG A 197 48.49 -42.26 -12.53
CA ARG A 197 49.77 -42.71 -13.11
C ARG A 197 50.28 -43.93 -12.36
N ARG A 198 50.34 -45.04 -13.06
CA ARG A 198 51.07 -46.25 -12.76
C ARG A 198 52.56 -46.00 -13.07
N ASP A 199 53.34 -46.88 -12.45
CA ASP A 199 54.78 -47.26 -12.68
C ASP A 199 55.78 -46.55 -11.74
N GLY A 200 56.63 -47.22 -11.08
CA GLY A 200 57.12 -48.56 -11.12
C GLY A 200 58.51 -48.59 -10.43
N ARG A 201 58.82 -49.69 -9.77
CA ARG A 201 60.17 -50.18 -9.39
C ARG A 201 61.00 -49.38 -8.38
N ALA A 202 61.19 -49.98 -7.30
CA ALA A 202 62.22 -51.00 -6.98
C ALA A 202 63.35 -50.45 -6.13
N ALA A 203 63.64 -51.17 -5.10
CA ALA A 203 64.91 -51.53 -4.57
C ALA A 203 65.57 -50.68 -3.49
N SER A 204 65.63 -51.30 -2.37
CA SER A 204 66.91 -51.69 -1.73
C SER A 204 67.47 -50.76 -0.63
N ALA A 205 67.42 -51.31 0.53
CA ALA A 205 68.61 -51.60 1.39
C ALA A 205 69.01 -50.55 2.45
N ARG A 206 68.92 -51.04 3.64
CA ARG A 206 69.85 -51.04 4.77
C ARG A 206 70.21 -49.79 5.55
N ALA A 207 69.89 -49.99 6.79
CA ALA A 207 70.84 -49.94 7.94
C ALA A 207 71.10 -48.55 8.55
N ARG A 208 70.65 -48.28 9.67
CA ARG A 208 71.15 -48.47 11.05
C ARG A 208 70.16 -47.78 11.99
#